data_0b6fc946b8a76ace55fea64e9b05891d
#
_entry.id   0b6fc946b8a76ace55fea64e9b05891d
#
_cell.length_a   1.000
_cell.length_b   1.000
_cell.length_c   1.000
_cell.angle_alpha   90.00
_cell.angle_beta   90.00
_cell.angle_gamma   90.00
#
_symmetry.space_group_name_H-M   'P 1'
#
loop_
_entity.id
_entity.type
_entity.pdbx_description
1 polymer ?
#
loop_
_entity_poly.entity_id
_entity_poly.type
_entity_poly.pdbx_seq_one_letter_code
_entity_poly.pdbx_strand_id
1 'polypeptide(L)'
;MGVRVINKYLIKNFVHRVGHHCESSSMRDLFEYYGFPMSEAMAFGLDGTLGFGFFDTTNSVSFIPESNIPFFLGGKQGTIEPNSLACRLLGMTLRKQSFTSADNAWEESKKLIDQDIPLILEVDLGYLPYFEGEGEIHFGGHAITLAGYDEGNRIAYVGDTEFDGFQKVTIEQLKKCRSSEYGPKFMRPNNTQFSMKRRPDGKHPPLAAAVKVAIQKVVNNMLRPSVNNNGVQGLKLFASSISNWEEKLKGEAEDPEGKIISRSRLMFELLFGYIETWGTGGASFRNLYKEYLEELLTHPDLKEGPKAWIADEFKILGDCIPIITDSAKCWTLFAETLNNAANQHKDDCLNYVDLNELQEIALNILSKEENVFKNLSKIKI
;
A
#
# COMPACT_ATOMS: atom_id res chain seq x y z
N MET A 1 -12.09 20.08 40.13
CA MET A 1 -11.04 19.13 39.78
C MET A 1 -10.15 19.81 38.75
N GLY A 2 -8.87 20.10 39.08
CA GLY A 2 -7.96 20.73 38.12
C GLY A 2 -7.66 19.75 36.99
N VAL A 3 -7.82 20.21 35.75
CA VAL A 3 -7.39 19.48 34.58
C VAL A 3 -5.88 19.33 34.64
N ARG A 4 -5.38 18.11 34.77
CA ARG A 4 -3.95 17.81 34.74
C ARG A 4 -3.48 18.08 33.30
N VAL A 5 -2.75 19.15 33.07
CA VAL A 5 -2.13 19.43 31.78
C VAL A 5 -1.02 18.39 31.60
N ILE A 6 -1.21 17.46 30.68
CA ILE A 6 -0.18 16.48 30.29
C ILE A 6 0.68 17.16 29.25
N ASN A 7 1.93 17.48 29.59
CA ASN A 7 2.85 18.15 28.69
C ASN A 7 3.66 17.18 27.82
N LYS A 8 3.70 15.90 28.23
CA LYS A 8 4.40 14.85 27.48
C LYS A 8 3.70 13.52 27.70
N TYR A 9 3.42 12.82 26.62
CA TYR A 9 2.83 11.50 26.65
C TYR A 9 3.38 10.61 25.54
N LEU A 10 3.67 9.37 25.86
CA LEU A 10 4.02 8.32 24.91
C LEU A 10 3.24 7.08 25.31
N ILE A 11 2.47 6.53 24.41
CA ILE A 11 1.64 5.34 24.63
C ILE A 11 2.53 4.16 25.01
N LYS A 12 2.24 3.56 26.16
CA LYS A 12 2.99 2.41 26.66
C LYS A 12 2.70 1.18 25.83
N ASN A 13 3.74 0.38 25.58
CA ASN A 13 3.65 -0.88 24.83
C ASN A 13 3.18 -0.72 23.36
N PHE A 14 3.04 0.49 22.85
CA PHE A 14 2.92 0.69 21.42
C PHE A 14 4.31 0.64 20.81
N VAL A 15 4.50 -0.23 19.82
CA VAL A 15 5.79 -0.48 19.18
C VAL A 15 5.61 -0.24 17.68
N HIS A 16 6.59 0.38 17.06
CA HIS A 16 6.71 0.50 15.62
C HIS A 16 7.87 -0.37 15.13
N ARG A 17 7.67 -1.01 13.99
CA ARG A 17 8.69 -1.80 13.29
C ARG A 17 8.73 -1.42 11.82
N VAL A 18 9.90 -1.46 11.22
CA VAL A 18 10.10 -1.31 9.78
C VAL A 18 9.16 -2.23 8.99
N GLY A 19 8.68 -1.75 7.86
CA GLY A 19 7.81 -2.48 6.94
C GLY A 19 8.12 -2.11 5.49
N HIS A 20 7.23 -2.50 4.60
CA HIS A 20 7.35 -2.24 3.17
C HIS A 20 6.30 -1.26 2.66
N HIS A 21 5.09 -1.32 3.21
CA HIS A 21 3.95 -0.52 2.77
C HIS A 21 3.36 0.28 3.92
N CYS A 22 3.26 1.58 3.74
CA CYS A 22 2.88 2.51 4.81
C CYS A 22 1.54 2.17 5.48
N GLU A 23 0.54 1.76 4.73
CA GLU A 23 -0.77 1.43 5.29
C GLU A 23 -0.75 0.08 6.02
N SER A 24 -0.17 -0.99 5.43
CA SER A 24 -0.18 -2.32 6.05
C SER A 24 0.74 -2.40 7.26
N SER A 25 1.89 -1.72 7.26
CA SER A 25 2.77 -1.64 8.43
C SER A 25 2.13 -0.85 9.56
N SER A 26 1.49 0.29 9.27
CA SER A 26 0.75 1.06 10.28
C SER A 26 -0.42 0.25 10.87
N MET A 27 -1.17 -0.47 10.03
CA MET A 27 -2.26 -1.35 10.49
C MET A 27 -1.73 -2.51 11.34
N ARG A 28 -0.61 -3.14 10.95
CA ARG A 28 0.07 -4.18 11.74
C ARG A 28 0.40 -3.67 13.15
N ASP A 29 1.00 -2.49 13.26
CA ASP A 29 1.40 -1.91 14.55
C ASP A 29 0.18 -1.69 15.47
N LEU A 30 -0.93 -1.20 14.91
CA LEU A 30 -2.18 -1.07 15.66
C LEU A 30 -2.76 -2.44 16.05
N PHE A 31 -2.78 -3.44 15.16
CA PHE A 31 -3.26 -4.79 15.49
C PHE A 31 -2.44 -5.41 16.61
N GLU A 32 -1.11 -5.29 16.55
CA GLU A 32 -0.20 -5.79 17.60
C GLU A 32 -0.50 -5.12 18.95
N TYR A 33 -0.65 -3.80 18.97
CA TYR A 33 -1.02 -3.06 20.17
C TYR A 33 -2.33 -3.54 20.79
N TYR A 34 -3.32 -3.88 19.96
CA TYR A 34 -4.59 -4.43 20.43
C TYR A 34 -4.56 -5.94 20.67
N GLY A 35 -3.39 -6.58 20.68
CA GLY A 35 -3.19 -7.97 21.06
C GLY A 35 -3.40 -8.98 19.94
N PHE A 36 -3.18 -8.56 18.69
CA PHE A 36 -3.11 -9.42 17.51
C PHE A 36 -1.70 -9.31 16.88
N PRO A 37 -0.66 -9.89 17.52
CA PRO A 37 0.69 -9.87 16.95
C PRO A 37 0.72 -10.63 15.62
N MET A 38 1.25 -9.98 14.58
CA MET A 38 1.33 -10.55 13.24
C MET A 38 2.44 -9.93 12.40
N SER A 39 2.77 -10.56 11.29
CA SER A 39 3.63 -9.98 10.26
C SER A 39 2.89 -8.89 9.48
N GLU A 40 3.63 -8.06 8.74
CA GLU A 40 3.01 -7.12 7.80
C GLU A 40 2.32 -7.87 6.66
N ALA A 41 2.90 -8.97 6.20
CA ALA A 41 2.32 -9.83 5.18
C ALA A 41 0.94 -10.38 5.61
N MET A 42 0.80 -10.79 6.87
CA MET A 42 -0.50 -11.21 7.44
C MET A 42 -1.49 -10.05 7.50
N ALA A 43 -1.08 -8.86 7.95
CA ALA A 43 -1.96 -7.68 8.00
C ALA A 43 -2.45 -7.29 6.59
N PHE A 44 -1.55 -7.27 5.60
CA PHE A 44 -1.87 -7.02 4.19
C PHE A 44 -2.81 -8.08 3.61
N GLY A 45 -2.49 -9.36 3.84
CA GLY A 45 -3.26 -10.49 3.33
C GLY A 45 -4.67 -10.55 3.91
N LEU A 46 -4.83 -10.32 5.23
CA LEU A 46 -6.13 -10.29 5.90
C LEU A 46 -7.02 -9.14 5.42
N ASP A 47 -6.44 -8.02 5.01
CA ASP A 47 -7.25 -6.93 4.44
C ASP A 47 -7.70 -7.24 2.99
N GLY A 48 -7.05 -8.20 2.35
CA GLY A 48 -7.45 -8.68 1.02
C GLY A 48 -7.38 -7.59 -0.04
N THR A 49 -6.36 -6.74 0.03
CA THR A 49 -6.21 -5.59 -0.85
C THR A 49 -5.33 -5.82 -2.06
N LEU A 50 -4.64 -6.97 -2.17
CA LEU A 50 -3.93 -7.30 -3.41
C LEU A 50 -4.89 -7.18 -4.60
N GLY A 51 -4.39 -6.59 -5.68
CA GLY A 51 -5.14 -6.38 -6.90
C GLY A 51 -4.22 -6.03 -8.05
N PHE A 52 -4.81 -5.50 -9.09
CA PHE A 52 -4.13 -4.84 -10.18
C PHE A 52 -5.08 -3.81 -10.80
N GLY A 53 -4.54 -2.69 -11.22
CA GLY A 53 -5.28 -1.68 -11.98
C GLY A 53 -4.37 -1.07 -13.04
N PHE A 54 -4.88 -0.92 -14.27
CA PHE A 54 -4.20 -0.24 -15.37
C PHE A 54 -5.12 0.81 -15.97
N PHE A 55 -4.67 2.05 -15.99
CA PHE A 55 -5.45 3.19 -16.45
C PHE A 55 -4.67 3.92 -17.55
N ASP A 56 -5.14 3.78 -18.77
CA ASP A 56 -4.65 4.55 -19.91
C ASP A 56 -5.32 5.94 -19.88
N THR A 57 -4.51 6.97 -19.68
CA THR A 57 -4.96 8.37 -19.54
C THR A 57 -4.79 9.18 -20.81
N THR A 58 -4.30 8.57 -21.89
CA THR A 58 -3.96 9.26 -23.17
C THR A 58 -5.14 10.06 -23.74
N ASN A 59 -6.37 9.57 -23.56
CA ASN A 59 -7.60 10.18 -24.07
C ASN A 59 -8.56 10.64 -22.97
N SER A 60 -8.13 10.69 -21.73
CA SER A 60 -8.95 11.11 -20.60
C SER A 60 -8.25 12.26 -19.84
N VAL A 61 -9.03 13.01 -19.07
CA VAL A 61 -8.44 13.97 -18.11
C VAL A 61 -7.51 13.18 -17.21
N SER A 62 -6.21 13.48 -17.28
CA SER A 62 -5.19 12.83 -16.47
C SER A 62 -5.60 12.83 -15.00
N PHE A 63 -5.42 11.70 -14.30
CA PHE A 63 -5.57 11.66 -12.83
C PHE A 63 -4.61 12.62 -12.14
N ILE A 64 -3.53 13.00 -12.81
CA ILE A 64 -2.60 14.05 -12.42
C ILE A 64 -2.69 15.11 -13.52
N PRO A 65 -3.52 16.16 -13.36
CA PRO A 65 -3.86 17.10 -14.43
C PRO A 65 -2.68 17.82 -15.09
N GLU A 66 -1.55 17.92 -14.38
CA GLU A 66 -0.35 18.66 -14.80
C GLU A 66 0.73 17.76 -15.40
N SER A 67 0.60 16.43 -15.28
CA SER A 67 1.56 15.49 -15.86
C SER A 67 0.98 14.87 -17.13
N ASN A 68 1.72 14.98 -18.24
CA ASN A 68 1.42 14.25 -19.48
C ASN A 68 1.76 12.74 -19.39
N ILE A 69 1.47 12.12 -18.23
CA ILE A 69 1.72 10.70 -17.98
C ILE A 69 0.63 9.90 -18.71
N PRO A 70 1.00 9.06 -19.69
CA PRO A 70 0.02 8.40 -20.55
C PRO A 70 -0.74 7.26 -19.86
N PHE A 71 -0.20 6.68 -18.78
CA PHE A 71 -0.86 5.61 -18.04
C PHE A 71 -0.34 5.48 -16.60
N PHE A 72 -1.20 4.92 -15.77
CA PHE A 72 -0.93 4.59 -14.38
C PHE A 72 -1.24 3.11 -14.12
N LEU A 73 -0.44 2.47 -13.29
CA LEU A 73 -0.73 1.14 -12.77
C LEU A 73 -0.61 1.08 -11.25
N GLY A 74 -1.35 0.16 -10.65
CA GLY A 74 -1.27 -0.10 -9.21
C GLY A 74 -1.49 -1.57 -8.90
N GLY A 75 -0.72 -2.10 -7.94
CA GLY A 75 -0.78 -3.51 -7.53
C GLY A 75 -1.74 -3.79 -6.37
N LYS A 76 -2.40 -2.77 -5.84
CA LYS A 76 -3.30 -2.84 -4.69
C LYS A 76 -4.62 -2.15 -4.99
N GLN A 77 -5.70 -2.62 -4.40
CA GLN A 77 -7.02 -2.01 -4.48
C GLN A 77 -7.46 -1.45 -3.12
N GLY A 78 -7.93 -0.20 -3.14
CA GLY A 78 -8.39 0.51 -1.96
C GLY A 78 -7.23 1.08 -1.10
N THR A 79 -7.62 1.87 -0.12
CA THR A 79 -6.78 2.50 0.90
C THR A 79 -7.29 2.10 2.29
N ILE A 80 -6.70 2.64 3.36
CA ILE A 80 -7.26 2.46 4.71
C ILE A 80 -8.68 3.05 4.76
N GLU A 81 -9.64 2.21 5.11
CA GLU A 81 -11.06 2.60 5.17
C GLU A 81 -11.75 2.06 6.44
N PRO A 82 -12.79 2.74 6.95
CA PRO A 82 -13.52 2.30 8.14
C PRO A 82 -14.08 0.88 8.05
N ASN A 83 -14.34 0.38 6.84
CA ASN A 83 -14.83 -0.96 6.58
C ASN A 83 -13.72 -1.96 6.23
N SER A 84 -12.45 -1.68 6.60
CA SER A 84 -11.32 -2.60 6.43
C SER A 84 -11.72 -4.04 6.74
N LEU A 85 -11.40 -4.96 5.83
CA LEU A 85 -11.73 -6.38 6.01
C LEU A 85 -10.96 -6.95 7.19
N ALA A 86 -9.67 -6.64 7.33
CA ALA A 86 -8.85 -7.10 8.44
C ALA A 86 -9.45 -6.67 9.79
N CYS A 87 -9.87 -5.41 9.94
CA CYS A 87 -10.55 -4.95 11.15
C CYS A 87 -11.80 -5.79 11.45
N ARG A 88 -12.65 -6.02 10.45
CA ARG A 88 -13.88 -6.83 10.66
C ARG A 88 -13.58 -8.28 11.05
N LEU A 89 -12.55 -8.87 10.43
CA LEU A 89 -12.14 -10.26 10.69
C LEU A 89 -11.48 -10.43 12.07
N LEU A 90 -10.88 -9.36 12.60
CA LEU A 90 -10.26 -9.36 13.93
C LEU A 90 -11.16 -8.77 15.04
N GLY A 91 -12.44 -8.51 14.73
CA GLY A 91 -13.38 -7.95 15.71
C GLY A 91 -13.04 -6.51 16.13
N MET A 92 -12.40 -5.78 15.24
CA MET A 92 -12.03 -4.38 15.42
C MET A 92 -12.97 -3.45 14.66
N THR A 93 -13.00 -2.19 15.06
CA THR A 93 -13.59 -1.07 14.31
C THR A 93 -12.53 -0.03 14.06
N LEU A 94 -12.51 0.50 12.86
CA LEU A 94 -11.64 1.61 12.46
C LEU A 94 -12.51 2.85 12.23
N ARG A 95 -12.19 3.95 12.88
CA ARG A 95 -12.89 5.23 12.74
C ARG A 95 -12.02 6.20 11.98
N LYS A 96 -12.53 6.70 10.86
CA LYS A 96 -11.92 7.79 10.08
C LYS A 96 -12.47 9.12 10.56
N GLN A 97 -11.60 10.11 10.73
CA GLN A 97 -11.94 11.50 11.02
C GLN A 97 -11.10 12.42 10.16
N SER A 98 -11.72 13.41 9.53
CA SER A 98 -11.01 14.45 8.78
C SER A 98 -11.43 15.81 9.32
N PHE A 99 -10.51 16.78 9.30
CA PHE A 99 -10.71 18.08 9.92
C PHE A 99 -10.39 19.20 8.92
N THR A 100 -11.12 20.28 9.00
CA THR A 100 -10.87 21.50 8.19
C THR A 100 -9.72 22.35 8.74
N SER A 101 -9.29 22.12 9.98
CA SER A 101 -8.23 22.86 10.66
C SER A 101 -7.18 21.91 11.19
N ALA A 102 -5.91 22.19 10.91
CA ALA A 102 -4.77 21.45 11.43
C ALA A 102 -4.67 21.53 12.97
N ASP A 103 -5.06 22.66 13.56
CA ASP A 103 -5.10 22.82 15.02
C ASP A 103 -6.15 21.91 15.66
N ASN A 104 -7.37 21.89 15.10
CA ASN A 104 -8.43 20.99 15.60
C ASN A 104 -8.04 19.51 15.44
N ALA A 105 -7.40 19.19 14.32
CA ALA A 105 -6.87 17.83 14.09
C ALA A 105 -5.82 17.44 15.13
N TRP A 106 -4.92 18.36 15.47
CA TRP A 106 -3.91 18.14 16.49
C TRP A 106 -4.52 17.95 17.89
N GLU A 107 -5.41 18.83 18.30
CA GLU A 107 -6.07 18.76 19.60
C GLU A 107 -6.89 17.47 19.77
N GLU A 108 -7.55 17.01 18.72
CA GLU A 108 -8.28 15.74 18.77
C GLU A 108 -7.32 14.55 18.82
N SER A 109 -6.20 14.61 18.07
CA SER A 109 -5.16 13.57 18.13
C SER A 109 -4.61 13.45 19.55
N LYS A 110 -4.28 14.56 20.21
CA LYS A 110 -3.82 14.58 21.61
C LYS A 110 -4.81 13.92 22.56
N LYS A 111 -6.10 14.27 22.46
CA LYS A 111 -7.13 13.67 23.32
C LYS A 111 -7.20 12.15 23.17
N LEU A 112 -6.95 11.62 21.99
CA LEU A 112 -6.94 10.18 21.76
C LEU A 112 -5.66 9.54 22.29
N ILE A 113 -4.51 10.16 22.06
CA ILE A 113 -3.22 9.73 22.61
C ILE A 113 -3.26 9.70 24.15
N ASP A 114 -3.84 10.71 24.80
CA ASP A 114 -4.02 10.79 26.27
C ASP A 114 -4.93 9.67 26.83
N GLN A 115 -5.67 8.99 25.97
CA GLN A 115 -6.49 7.81 26.27
C GLN A 115 -5.84 6.49 25.87
N ASP A 116 -4.54 6.47 25.60
CA ASP A 116 -3.80 5.30 25.08
C ASP A 116 -4.34 4.75 23.75
N ILE A 117 -4.81 5.63 22.85
CA ILE A 117 -5.29 5.26 21.54
C ILE A 117 -4.29 5.72 20.48
N PRO A 118 -3.44 4.82 19.95
CA PRO A 118 -2.55 5.15 18.85
C PRO A 118 -3.35 5.43 17.58
N LEU A 119 -2.80 6.29 16.72
CA LEU A 119 -3.47 6.74 15.50
C LEU A 119 -2.67 6.38 14.26
N ILE A 120 -3.36 6.21 13.14
CA ILE A 120 -2.76 6.35 11.81
C ILE A 120 -3.15 7.73 11.28
N LEU A 121 -2.17 8.44 10.73
CA LEU A 121 -2.35 9.75 10.12
C LEU A 121 -2.07 9.66 8.63
N GLU A 122 -2.92 10.26 7.79
CA GLU A 122 -2.58 10.56 6.41
C GLU A 122 -1.73 11.84 6.39
N VAL A 123 -0.60 11.81 5.68
CA VAL A 123 0.37 12.90 5.63
C VAL A 123 0.96 13.06 4.23
N ASP A 124 1.49 14.24 3.96
CA ASP A 124 2.34 14.49 2.81
C ASP A 124 3.80 14.23 3.19
N LEU A 125 4.40 13.25 2.53
CA LEU A 125 5.77 12.81 2.74
C LEU A 125 6.77 13.97 2.61
N GLY A 126 6.55 14.92 1.70
CA GLY A 126 7.46 16.03 1.43
C GLY A 126 7.70 16.98 2.60
N TYR A 127 6.92 16.90 3.66
CA TYR A 127 7.15 17.70 4.88
C TYR A 127 7.73 16.91 6.06
N LEU A 128 8.08 15.63 5.85
CA LEU A 128 8.66 14.80 6.90
C LEU A 128 10.19 14.98 6.94
N PRO A 129 10.76 15.47 8.06
CA PRO A 129 12.15 15.94 8.11
C PRO A 129 13.21 14.83 8.11
N TYR A 130 12.79 13.59 8.17
CA TYR A 130 13.68 12.42 8.18
C TYR A 130 13.81 11.72 6.82
N PHE A 131 13.06 12.17 5.79
CA PHE A 131 13.27 11.74 4.41
C PHE A 131 14.31 12.64 3.74
N GLU A 132 15.16 12.04 2.92
CA GLU A 132 16.03 12.79 2.02
C GLU A 132 15.19 13.54 0.99
N GLY A 133 15.51 14.79 0.71
CA GLY A 133 14.74 15.65 -0.20
C GLY A 133 13.49 16.28 0.45
N GLU A 134 13.54 16.59 1.76
CA GLU A 134 12.46 17.35 2.43
C GLU A 134 12.11 18.60 1.59
N GLY A 135 10.82 18.69 1.21
CA GLY A 135 10.29 19.80 0.41
C GLY A 135 10.45 19.67 -1.11
N GLU A 136 11.13 18.65 -1.62
CA GLU A 136 11.34 18.43 -3.07
C GLU A 136 10.29 17.48 -3.66
N ILE A 137 9.94 16.42 -2.93
CA ILE A 137 8.97 15.41 -3.39
C ILE A 137 7.73 15.42 -2.49
N HIS A 138 6.57 15.73 -3.06
CA HIS A 138 5.30 15.75 -2.36
C HIS A 138 4.43 14.54 -2.73
N PHE A 139 4.00 13.79 -1.71
CA PHE A 139 3.07 12.68 -1.84
C PHE A 139 2.13 12.62 -0.62
N GLY A 140 0.90 13.04 -0.82
CA GLY A 140 -0.12 13.16 0.24
C GLY A 140 -0.82 11.86 0.61
N GLY A 141 -0.55 10.76 -0.10
CA GLY A 141 -1.10 9.42 0.18
C GLY A 141 -0.29 8.59 1.17
N HIS A 142 0.63 9.21 1.93
CA HIS A 142 1.47 8.49 2.89
C HIS A 142 0.78 8.32 4.26
N ALA A 143 1.00 7.17 4.90
CA ALA A 143 0.44 6.83 6.19
C ALA A 143 1.54 6.61 7.23
N ILE A 144 1.41 7.26 8.39
CA ILE A 144 2.31 7.10 9.53
C ILE A 144 1.51 6.83 10.82
N THR A 145 2.12 6.23 11.83
CA THR A 145 1.50 6.09 13.14
C THR A 145 1.89 7.25 14.07
N LEU A 146 0.96 7.71 14.90
CA LEU A 146 1.23 8.65 15.99
C LEU A 146 1.18 7.91 17.33
N ALA A 147 2.31 7.92 18.04
CA ALA A 147 2.50 7.20 19.29
C ALA A 147 2.48 8.11 20.52
N GLY A 148 2.72 9.40 20.34
CA GLY A 148 2.84 10.31 21.46
C GLY A 148 3.30 11.72 21.08
N TYR A 149 3.51 12.54 22.10
CA TYR A 149 3.94 13.93 21.92
C TYR A 149 4.70 14.47 23.14
N ASP A 150 5.41 15.57 22.94
CA ASP A 150 6.05 16.40 23.96
C ASP A 150 5.79 17.87 23.63
N GLU A 151 4.79 18.48 24.27
CA GLU A 151 4.43 19.88 24.02
C GLU A 151 5.50 20.86 24.50
N GLY A 152 6.20 20.52 25.59
CA GLY A 152 7.29 21.36 26.09
C GLY A 152 8.40 21.56 25.08
N ASN A 153 8.70 20.51 24.32
CA ASN A 153 9.69 20.51 23.26
C ASN A 153 9.05 20.68 21.85
N ARG A 154 7.73 20.77 21.76
CA ARG A 154 6.94 20.88 20.52
C ARG A 154 7.19 19.74 19.53
N ILE A 155 7.28 18.49 20.03
CA ILE A 155 7.59 17.29 19.25
C ILE A 155 6.42 16.30 19.27
N ALA A 156 6.17 15.66 18.14
CA ALA A 156 5.36 14.46 17.99
C ALA A 156 6.27 13.24 17.75
N TYR A 157 5.89 12.08 18.29
CA TYR A 157 6.57 10.81 18.07
C TYR A 157 5.76 9.98 17.09
N VAL A 158 6.34 9.69 15.93
CA VAL A 158 5.68 8.99 14.83
C VAL A 158 6.45 7.75 14.42
N GLY A 159 5.75 6.69 14.05
CA GLY A 159 6.34 5.51 13.42
C GLY A 159 6.10 5.57 11.92
N ASP A 160 7.14 5.37 11.13
CA ASP A 160 7.07 5.41 9.68
C ASP A 160 7.78 4.20 9.07
N THR A 161 7.21 3.65 8.05
CA THR A 161 7.50 2.34 7.45
C THR A 161 8.97 2.04 7.22
N GLU A 162 9.76 3.02 6.78
CA GLU A 162 11.18 2.84 6.42
C GLU A 162 12.15 3.00 7.60
N PHE A 163 11.67 3.46 8.75
CA PHE A 163 12.50 3.85 9.88
C PHE A 163 12.22 3.00 11.12
N ASP A 164 13.26 2.46 11.74
CA ASP A 164 13.10 1.70 12.97
C ASP A 164 12.78 2.62 14.16
N GLY A 165 11.84 2.20 14.99
CA GLY A 165 11.38 2.94 16.14
C GLY A 165 10.66 4.26 15.78
N PHE A 166 10.50 5.13 16.78
CA PHE A 166 9.78 6.38 16.59
C PHE A 166 10.67 7.52 16.12
N GLN A 167 10.27 8.15 15.03
CA GLN A 167 10.87 9.38 14.53
C GLN A 167 10.30 10.59 15.27
N LYS A 168 11.05 11.70 15.26
CA LYS A 168 10.64 12.96 15.88
C LYS A 168 10.31 13.97 14.80
N VAL A 169 9.08 14.50 14.84
CA VAL A 169 8.62 15.56 13.96
C VAL A 169 8.16 16.73 14.81
N THR A 170 8.44 17.96 14.44
CA THR A 170 7.86 19.09 15.17
C THR A 170 6.34 19.10 14.96
N ILE A 171 5.59 19.53 15.97
CA ILE A 171 4.13 19.61 15.90
C ILE A 171 3.71 20.49 14.71
N GLU A 172 4.46 21.54 14.41
CA GLU A 172 4.18 22.42 13.26
C GLU A 172 4.43 21.72 11.91
N GLN A 173 5.52 20.96 11.78
CA GLN A 173 5.74 20.14 10.57
C GLN A 173 4.64 19.09 10.42
N LEU A 174 4.25 18.41 11.50
CA LEU A 174 3.17 17.44 11.46
C LEU A 174 1.84 18.06 11.01
N LYS A 175 1.52 19.28 11.50
CA LYS A 175 0.35 20.03 11.04
C LYS A 175 0.43 20.35 9.54
N LYS A 176 1.62 20.76 9.06
CA LYS A 176 1.89 20.98 7.65
C LYS A 176 1.69 19.71 6.81
N CYS A 177 2.30 18.59 7.22
CA CYS A 177 2.15 17.31 6.55
C CYS A 177 0.68 16.92 6.37
N ARG A 178 -0.12 17.10 7.43
CA ARG A 178 -1.53 16.69 7.46
C ARG A 178 -2.47 17.61 6.69
N SER A 179 -2.10 18.87 6.49
CA SER A 179 -2.92 19.88 5.82
C SER A 179 -2.43 20.23 4.42
N SER A 180 -1.50 19.47 3.86
CA SER A 180 -0.95 19.71 2.53
C SER A 180 -2.04 19.72 1.46
N GLU A 181 -1.92 20.66 0.53
CA GLU A 181 -2.76 20.77 -0.67
C GLU A 181 -2.06 20.31 -1.95
N TYR A 182 -0.84 19.79 -1.84
CA TYR A 182 -0.12 19.26 -2.99
C TYR A 182 -0.79 18.03 -3.59
N GLY A 183 -0.66 17.89 -4.89
CA GLY A 183 -1.20 16.76 -5.64
C GLY A 183 -2.73 16.77 -5.82
N PRO A 184 -3.26 15.73 -6.46
CA PRO A 184 -4.67 15.63 -6.77
C PRO A 184 -5.51 15.48 -5.49
N LYS A 185 -6.72 16.05 -5.51
CA LYS A 185 -7.60 16.14 -4.32
C LYS A 185 -7.84 14.81 -3.60
N PHE A 186 -7.89 13.69 -4.33
CA PHE A 186 -8.13 12.37 -3.76
C PHE A 186 -6.91 11.79 -3.03
N MET A 187 -5.72 12.36 -3.21
CA MET A 187 -4.48 11.98 -2.51
C MET A 187 -4.10 12.95 -1.39
N ARG A 188 -4.85 14.03 -1.20
CA ARG A 188 -4.54 15.02 -0.16
C ARG A 188 -4.86 14.46 1.22
N PRO A 189 -4.02 14.69 2.23
CA PRO A 189 -4.21 14.16 3.59
C PRO A 189 -5.48 14.66 4.28
N ASN A 190 -5.92 15.89 3.99
CA ASN A 190 -7.14 16.52 4.53
C ASN A 190 -7.24 16.45 6.06
N ASN A 191 -6.12 16.52 6.77
CA ASN A 191 -6.04 16.35 8.22
C ASN A 191 -6.71 15.04 8.71
N THR A 192 -6.62 13.97 7.92
CA THR A 192 -7.26 12.70 8.20
C THR A 192 -6.48 11.91 9.25
N GLN A 193 -7.22 11.27 10.13
CA GLN A 193 -6.70 10.29 11.09
C GLN A 193 -7.63 9.10 11.23
N PHE A 194 -7.03 7.97 11.61
CA PHE A 194 -7.75 6.74 11.93
C PHE A 194 -7.44 6.32 13.36
N SER A 195 -8.47 5.95 14.11
CA SER A 195 -8.37 5.34 15.42
C SER A 195 -9.02 3.97 15.43
N MET A 196 -8.38 3.02 16.10
CA MET A 196 -8.86 1.64 16.19
C MET A 196 -9.41 1.35 17.58
N LYS A 197 -10.46 0.51 17.66
CA LYS A 197 -11.03 0.02 18.91
C LYS A 197 -11.50 -1.42 18.75
N ARG A 198 -11.42 -2.21 19.83
CA ARG A 198 -12.10 -3.52 19.87
C ARG A 198 -13.60 -3.33 19.81
N ARG A 199 -14.28 -4.21 19.11
CA ARG A 199 -15.76 -4.26 19.12
C ARG A 199 -16.24 -4.62 20.53
N PRO A 200 -17.36 -4.02 20.98
CA PRO A 200 -17.89 -4.28 22.33
C PRO A 200 -18.24 -5.75 22.58
N ASP A 201 -18.65 -6.47 21.54
CA ASP A 201 -18.99 -7.91 21.62
C ASP A 201 -17.76 -8.82 21.63
N GLY A 202 -16.56 -8.29 21.32
CA GLY A 202 -15.29 -9.03 21.24
C GLY A 202 -15.29 -10.19 20.24
N LYS A 203 -16.35 -10.34 19.43
CA LYS A 203 -16.53 -11.49 18.54
C LYS A 203 -15.76 -11.30 17.23
N HIS A 204 -15.02 -12.32 16.87
CA HIS A 204 -14.38 -12.44 15.57
C HIS A 204 -14.35 -13.92 15.13
N PRO A 205 -14.30 -14.24 13.84
CA PRO A 205 -14.15 -15.60 13.37
C PRO A 205 -12.79 -16.17 13.79
N PRO A 206 -12.63 -17.50 13.88
CA PRO A 206 -11.33 -18.13 13.96
C PRO A 206 -10.45 -17.70 12.78
N LEU A 207 -9.14 -17.60 12.99
CA LEU A 207 -8.21 -17.16 11.94
C LEU A 207 -8.33 -18.03 10.68
N ALA A 208 -8.48 -19.36 10.84
CA ALA A 208 -8.68 -20.30 9.75
C ALA A 208 -9.86 -19.94 8.83
N ALA A 209 -10.95 -19.39 9.37
CA ALA A 209 -12.07 -18.89 8.58
C ALA A 209 -11.82 -17.48 8.03
N ALA A 210 -11.17 -16.62 8.81
CA ALA A 210 -10.86 -15.25 8.44
C ALA A 210 -10.00 -15.20 7.18
N VAL A 211 -8.92 -15.98 7.12
CA VAL A 211 -8.02 -16.02 5.97
C VAL A 211 -8.68 -16.54 4.70
N LYS A 212 -9.66 -17.46 4.79
CA LYS A 212 -10.46 -17.88 3.63
C LYS A 212 -11.26 -16.72 3.05
N VAL A 213 -11.88 -15.92 3.89
CA VAL A 213 -12.61 -14.71 3.45
C VAL A 213 -11.68 -13.72 2.77
N ALA A 214 -10.50 -13.49 3.34
CA ALA A 214 -9.49 -12.59 2.78
C ALA A 214 -8.98 -13.08 1.40
N ILE A 215 -8.65 -14.37 1.28
CA ILE A 215 -8.25 -14.98 0.01
C ILE A 215 -9.37 -14.82 -1.03
N GLN A 216 -10.63 -15.09 -0.68
CA GLN A 216 -11.75 -14.94 -1.62
C GLN A 216 -11.99 -13.48 -2.02
N LYS A 217 -11.69 -12.49 -1.16
CA LYS A 217 -11.71 -11.08 -1.56
C LYS A 217 -10.65 -10.79 -2.64
N VAL A 218 -9.41 -11.26 -2.45
CA VAL A 218 -8.35 -11.12 -3.46
C VAL A 218 -8.71 -11.85 -4.77
N VAL A 219 -9.23 -13.06 -4.68
CA VAL A 219 -9.73 -13.80 -5.86
C VAL A 219 -10.78 -12.99 -6.62
N ASN A 220 -11.71 -12.34 -5.91
CA ASN A 220 -12.72 -11.51 -6.55
C ASN A 220 -12.12 -10.23 -7.15
N ASN A 221 -11.18 -9.57 -6.47
CA ASN A 221 -10.46 -8.41 -7.00
C ASN A 221 -9.76 -8.76 -8.33
N MET A 222 -9.19 -9.95 -8.42
CA MET A 222 -8.39 -10.37 -9.58
C MET A 222 -9.23 -10.99 -10.70
N LEU A 223 -10.16 -11.89 -10.39
CA LEU A 223 -10.90 -12.65 -11.42
C LEU A 223 -12.26 -12.02 -11.78
N ARG A 224 -12.84 -11.21 -10.90
CA ARG A 224 -14.19 -10.63 -11.07
C ARG A 224 -14.21 -9.14 -10.68
N PRO A 225 -13.31 -8.34 -11.25
CA PRO A 225 -13.27 -6.92 -10.92
C PRO A 225 -14.55 -6.21 -11.38
N SER A 226 -14.94 -5.17 -10.65
CA SER A 226 -16.11 -4.35 -10.98
C SER A 226 -15.90 -3.46 -12.21
N VAL A 227 -14.64 -3.21 -12.58
CA VAL A 227 -14.26 -2.42 -13.76
C VAL A 227 -13.20 -3.15 -14.58
N ASN A 228 -13.27 -3.03 -15.89
CA ASN A 228 -12.40 -3.77 -16.82
C ASN A 228 -10.91 -3.41 -16.70
N ASN A 229 -10.60 -2.25 -16.13
CA ASN A 229 -9.24 -1.80 -15.92
C ASN A 229 -8.54 -2.53 -14.76
N ASN A 230 -9.26 -3.34 -14.01
CA ASN A 230 -8.74 -4.01 -12.81
C ASN A 230 -8.56 -5.52 -13.00
N GLY A 231 -7.78 -6.12 -12.10
CA GLY A 231 -7.53 -7.55 -12.02
C GLY A 231 -6.93 -8.12 -13.31
N VAL A 232 -7.30 -9.35 -13.63
CA VAL A 232 -6.85 -10.06 -14.84
C VAL A 232 -7.23 -9.32 -16.12
N GLN A 233 -8.38 -8.62 -16.14
CA GLN A 233 -8.75 -7.81 -17.30
C GLN A 233 -7.83 -6.61 -17.46
N GLY A 234 -7.50 -5.93 -16.37
CA GLY A 234 -6.51 -4.86 -16.37
C GLY A 234 -5.13 -5.32 -16.83
N LEU A 235 -4.68 -6.52 -16.39
CA LEU A 235 -3.43 -7.13 -16.86
C LEU A 235 -3.45 -7.39 -18.39
N LYS A 236 -4.57 -7.84 -18.93
CA LYS A 236 -4.74 -8.02 -20.39
C LYS A 236 -4.62 -6.69 -21.13
N LEU A 237 -5.27 -5.65 -20.62
CA LEU A 237 -5.18 -4.30 -21.20
C LEU A 237 -3.74 -3.77 -21.13
N PHE A 238 -3.08 -3.95 -20.00
CA PHE A 238 -1.68 -3.57 -19.81
C PHE A 238 -0.77 -4.26 -20.82
N ALA A 239 -0.80 -5.59 -20.89
CA ALA A 239 0.01 -6.36 -21.84
C ALA A 239 -0.26 -5.96 -23.29
N SER A 240 -1.54 -5.74 -23.65
CA SER A 240 -1.90 -5.32 -25.00
C SER A 240 -1.47 -3.89 -25.31
N SER A 241 -1.32 -3.01 -24.31
CA SER A 241 -0.94 -1.61 -24.52
C SER A 241 0.51 -1.44 -24.97
N ILE A 242 1.37 -2.40 -24.62
CA ILE A 242 2.83 -2.31 -24.83
C ILE A 242 3.18 -2.17 -26.32
N SER A 243 2.45 -2.84 -27.20
CA SER A 243 2.65 -2.72 -28.65
C SER A 243 2.50 -1.31 -29.22
N ASN A 244 1.84 -0.41 -28.47
CA ASN A 244 1.62 0.98 -28.88
C ASN A 244 2.50 1.97 -28.12
N TRP A 245 3.50 1.51 -27.36
CA TRP A 245 4.32 2.40 -26.53
C TRP A 245 5.24 3.30 -27.35
N GLU A 246 5.68 2.89 -28.54
CA GLU A 246 6.44 3.76 -29.45
C GLU A 246 5.67 5.06 -29.77
N GLU A 247 4.36 4.97 -29.95
CA GLU A 247 3.53 6.15 -30.22
C GLU A 247 3.17 6.90 -28.93
N LYS A 248 2.76 6.19 -27.89
CA LYS A 248 2.29 6.78 -26.63
C LYS A 248 3.37 7.46 -25.82
N LEU A 249 4.58 6.94 -25.85
CA LEU A 249 5.72 7.44 -25.07
C LEU A 249 6.60 8.40 -25.88
N LYS A 250 6.20 8.74 -27.09
CA LYS A 250 6.91 9.71 -27.93
C LYS A 250 6.74 11.14 -27.39
N GLY A 251 7.81 11.94 -27.49
CA GLY A 251 7.82 13.35 -27.10
C GLY A 251 8.30 13.58 -25.69
N GLU A 252 8.05 14.77 -25.18
CA GLU A 252 8.57 15.26 -23.91
C GLU A 252 7.48 15.28 -22.84
N ALA A 253 7.92 15.27 -21.58
CA ALA A 253 7.10 15.45 -20.39
C ALA A 253 7.89 16.23 -19.34
N GLU A 254 7.20 16.88 -18.44
CA GLU A 254 7.77 17.55 -17.27
C GLU A 254 7.86 16.56 -16.12
N ASP A 255 9.05 16.40 -15.53
CA ASP A 255 9.25 15.59 -14.35
C ASP A 255 8.76 16.33 -13.06
N PRO A 256 8.72 15.67 -11.89
CA PRO A 256 8.31 16.32 -10.64
C PRO A 256 9.16 17.51 -10.21
N GLU A 257 10.40 17.64 -10.73
CA GLU A 257 11.30 18.76 -10.46
C GLU A 257 11.11 19.91 -11.44
N GLY A 258 10.18 19.79 -12.39
CA GLY A 258 9.92 20.79 -13.43
C GLY A 258 10.90 20.76 -14.62
N LYS A 259 11.67 19.68 -14.76
CA LYS A 259 12.61 19.51 -15.87
C LYS A 259 11.93 18.79 -17.03
N ILE A 260 12.19 19.28 -18.22
CA ILE A 260 11.71 18.62 -19.45
C ILE A 260 12.66 17.46 -19.80
N ILE A 261 12.07 16.26 -19.84
CA ILE A 261 12.75 15.00 -20.20
C ILE A 261 11.90 14.22 -21.21
N SER A 262 12.45 13.15 -21.80
CA SER A 262 11.62 12.29 -22.67
C SER A 262 10.50 11.64 -21.87
N ARG A 263 9.31 11.55 -22.50
CA ARG A 263 8.13 10.91 -21.87
C ARG A 263 8.38 9.43 -21.59
N SER A 264 9.14 8.75 -22.44
CA SER A 264 9.54 7.35 -22.22
C SER A 264 10.38 7.19 -20.97
N ARG A 265 11.37 8.07 -20.77
CA ARG A 265 12.20 8.05 -19.57
C ARG A 265 11.35 8.24 -18.30
N LEU A 266 10.56 9.30 -18.26
CA LEU A 266 9.68 9.55 -17.11
C LEU A 266 8.77 8.35 -16.84
N MET A 267 8.17 7.77 -17.88
CA MET A 267 7.27 6.63 -17.70
C MET A 267 7.98 5.38 -17.23
N PHE A 268 9.21 5.13 -17.67
CA PHE A 268 10.01 3.98 -17.22
C PHE A 268 10.43 4.11 -15.76
N GLU A 269 10.85 5.30 -15.34
CA GLU A 269 11.16 5.62 -13.94
C GLU A 269 9.92 5.47 -13.05
N LEU A 270 8.76 5.97 -13.49
CA LEU A 270 7.49 5.82 -12.78
C LEU A 270 7.04 4.35 -12.66
N LEU A 271 7.14 3.57 -13.74
CA LEU A 271 6.79 2.15 -13.72
C LEU A 271 7.67 1.36 -12.76
N PHE A 272 8.97 1.65 -12.74
CA PHE A 272 9.87 1.06 -11.76
C PHE A 272 9.44 1.42 -10.33
N GLY A 273 9.13 2.69 -10.07
CA GLY A 273 8.61 3.14 -8.79
C GLY A 273 7.33 2.41 -8.36
N TYR A 274 6.35 2.32 -9.24
CA TYR A 274 5.06 1.64 -8.98
C TYR A 274 5.20 0.13 -8.77
N ILE A 275 6.20 -0.50 -9.34
CA ILE A 275 6.38 -1.95 -9.26
C ILE A 275 7.31 -2.32 -8.10
N GLU A 276 8.45 -1.64 -7.92
CA GLU A 276 9.51 -2.08 -7.03
C GLU A 276 9.67 -1.25 -5.75
N THR A 277 9.59 0.08 -5.83
CA THR A 277 10.14 0.90 -4.75
C THR A 277 9.13 1.68 -3.93
N TRP A 278 8.02 2.13 -4.51
CA TRP A 278 7.11 3.03 -3.80
C TRP A 278 6.11 2.28 -2.90
N GLY A 279 6.63 1.75 -1.80
CA GLY A 279 5.82 1.11 -0.77
C GLY A 279 5.17 -0.20 -1.20
N THR A 280 5.71 -0.89 -2.21
CA THR A 280 5.12 -2.12 -2.74
C THR A 280 5.68 -3.41 -2.13
N GLY A 281 6.82 -3.32 -1.46
CA GLY A 281 7.59 -4.50 -1.04
C GLY A 281 8.18 -5.26 -2.23
N GLY A 282 8.26 -4.62 -3.40
CA GLY A 282 8.70 -5.19 -4.66
C GLY A 282 7.62 -5.96 -5.41
N ALA A 283 7.82 -6.11 -6.72
CA ALA A 283 6.95 -6.88 -7.61
C ALA A 283 5.46 -6.49 -7.48
N SER A 284 5.17 -5.21 -7.32
CA SER A 284 3.81 -4.69 -7.21
C SER A 284 2.97 -5.43 -6.15
N PHE A 285 3.48 -5.55 -4.91
CA PHE A 285 2.91 -6.26 -3.76
C PHE A 285 2.91 -7.81 -3.85
N ARG A 286 3.44 -8.41 -4.95
CA ARG A 286 3.40 -9.87 -5.08
C ARG A 286 4.32 -10.55 -4.08
N ASN A 287 5.44 -9.93 -3.72
CA ASN A 287 6.31 -10.44 -2.66
C ASN A 287 5.59 -10.49 -1.31
N LEU A 288 4.94 -9.40 -0.92
CA LEU A 288 4.20 -9.33 0.33
C LEU A 288 3.05 -10.35 0.38
N TYR A 289 2.35 -10.56 -0.74
CA TYR A 289 1.29 -11.57 -0.81
C TYR A 289 1.84 -13.00 -0.81
N LYS A 290 2.97 -13.24 -1.45
CA LYS A 290 3.70 -14.53 -1.37
C LYS A 290 4.05 -14.86 0.08
N GLU A 291 4.63 -13.93 0.82
CA GLU A 291 4.97 -14.09 2.23
C GLU A 291 3.73 -14.41 3.10
N TYR A 292 2.60 -13.75 2.82
CA TYR A 292 1.33 -14.10 3.45
C TYR A 292 0.95 -15.56 3.19
N LEU A 293 0.98 -16.02 1.94
CA LEU A 293 0.65 -17.41 1.61
C LEU A 293 1.62 -18.42 2.25
N GLU A 294 2.91 -18.10 2.31
CA GLU A 294 3.94 -18.91 2.99
C GLU A 294 3.68 -19.02 4.50
N GLU A 295 3.33 -17.91 5.16
CA GLU A 295 2.98 -17.88 6.58
C GLU A 295 1.76 -18.77 6.86
N LEU A 296 0.73 -18.73 6.02
CA LEU A 296 -0.46 -19.58 6.17
C LEU A 296 -0.15 -21.08 6.14
N LEU A 297 0.83 -21.53 5.36
CA LEU A 297 1.21 -22.96 5.31
C LEU A 297 1.68 -23.50 6.66
N THR A 298 2.26 -22.65 7.46
CA THR A 298 2.88 -23.06 8.74
C THR A 298 2.07 -22.63 9.95
N HIS A 299 1.06 -21.75 9.78
CA HIS A 299 0.31 -21.15 10.88
C HIS A 299 -0.47 -22.20 11.69
N PRO A 300 -0.26 -22.29 13.02
CA PRO A 300 -0.87 -23.34 13.84
C PRO A 300 -2.40 -23.28 13.86
N ASP A 301 -2.98 -22.07 13.91
CA ASP A 301 -4.42 -21.87 13.98
C ASP A 301 -5.19 -22.34 12.72
N LEU A 302 -4.48 -22.58 11.61
CA LEU A 302 -5.07 -23.15 10.41
C LEU A 302 -5.07 -24.69 10.45
N LYS A 303 -4.15 -25.28 11.24
CA LYS A 303 -4.00 -26.75 11.33
C LYS A 303 -4.88 -27.37 12.38
N GLU A 304 -5.21 -26.61 13.42
CA GLU A 304 -5.93 -27.10 14.58
C GLU A 304 -7.08 -26.15 14.96
N GLY A 305 -8.11 -26.68 15.61
CA GLY A 305 -9.22 -25.89 16.14
C GLY A 305 -10.42 -25.74 15.20
N PRO A 306 -11.34 -24.82 15.55
CA PRO A 306 -12.53 -24.58 14.76
C PRO A 306 -12.22 -24.08 13.35
N LYS A 307 -12.82 -24.74 12.35
CA LYS A 307 -12.60 -24.40 10.93
C LYS A 307 -11.18 -24.66 10.42
N ALA A 308 -10.41 -25.54 11.09
CA ALA A 308 -9.11 -25.99 10.58
C ALA A 308 -9.19 -26.41 9.10
N TRP A 309 -8.14 -26.11 8.39
CA TRP A 309 -8.03 -26.40 6.96
C TRP A 309 -7.80 -27.90 6.71
N ILE A 310 -8.34 -28.39 5.60
CA ILE A 310 -8.10 -29.75 5.14
C ILE A 310 -6.84 -29.85 4.29
N ALA A 311 -6.32 -31.05 4.10
CA ALA A 311 -5.09 -31.31 3.35
C ALA A 311 -5.14 -30.74 1.92
N ASP A 312 -6.30 -30.80 1.24
CA ASP A 312 -6.45 -30.26 -0.11
C ASP A 312 -6.30 -28.73 -0.17
N GLU A 313 -6.75 -28.00 0.87
CA GLU A 313 -6.59 -26.56 0.95
C GLU A 313 -5.13 -26.16 1.14
N PHE A 314 -4.38 -26.85 1.99
CA PHE A 314 -2.94 -26.68 2.12
C PHE A 314 -2.18 -27.04 0.83
N LYS A 315 -2.63 -28.09 0.13
CA LYS A 315 -2.07 -28.45 -1.17
C LYS A 315 -2.27 -27.35 -2.20
N ILE A 316 -3.49 -26.80 -2.30
CA ILE A 316 -3.77 -25.66 -3.22
C ILE A 316 -2.85 -24.49 -2.90
N LEU A 317 -2.71 -24.15 -1.61
CA LEU A 317 -1.85 -23.07 -1.16
C LEU A 317 -0.39 -23.30 -1.57
N GLY A 318 0.15 -24.50 -1.27
CA GLY A 318 1.51 -24.90 -1.62
C GLY A 318 1.77 -24.88 -3.13
N ASP A 319 0.79 -25.29 -3.94
CA ASP A 319 0.88 -25.27 -5.40
C ASP A 319 0.86 -23.83 -5.97
N CYS A 320 0.24 -22.87 -5.26
CA CYS A 320 0.16 -21.46 -5.68
C CYS A 320 1.45 -20.67 -5.39
N ILE A 321 2.17 -20.97 -4.32
CA ILE A 321 3.35 -20.20 -3.89
C ILE A 321 4.45 -20.15 -4.95
N PRO A 322 4.89 -21.24 -5.58
CA PRO A 322 5.90 -21.16 -6.63
C PRO A 322 5.43 -20.34 -7.84
N ILE A 323 4.13 -20.39 -8.18
CA ILE A 323 3.60 -19.64 -9.33
C ILE A 323 3.58 -18.15 -9.06
N ILE A 324 3.14 -17.72 -7.86
CA ILE A 324 3.15 -16.29 -7.50
C ILE A 324 4.59 -15.77 -7.33
N THR A 325 5.51 -16.62 -6.85
CA THR A 325 6.95 -16.31 -6.79
C THR A 325 7.51 -16.04 -8.18
N ASP A 326 7.16 -16.87 -9.15
CA ASP A 326 7.61 -16.68 -10.52
C ASP A 326 6.93 -15.50 -11.20
N SER A 327 5.67 -15.18 -10.84
CA SER A 327 5.03 -13.93 -11.27
C SER A 327 5.78 -12.71 -10.71
N ALA A 328 6.15 -12.73 -9.43
CA ALA A 328 6.93 -11.66 -8.81
C ALA A 328 8.25 -11.44 -9.53
N LYS A 329 8.99 -12.50 -9.85
CA LYS A 329 10.24 -12.40 -10.64
C LYS A 329 10.01 -11.78 -12.03
N CYS A 330 8.90 -12.11 -12.69
CA CYS A 330 8.56 -11.49 -13.97
C CYS A 330 8.25 -9.99 -13.82
N TRP A 331 7.56 -9.58 -12.75
CA TRP A 331 7.34 -8.17 -12.44
C TRP A 331 8.65 -7.40 -12.22
N THR A 332 9.55 -7.96 -11.42
CA THR A 332 10.88 -7.38 -11.17
C THR A 332 11.69 -7.28 -12.46
N LEU A 333 11.73 -8.35 -13.27
CA LEU A 333 12.43 -8.33 -14.56
C LEU A 333 11.86 -7.24 -15.49
N PHE A 334 10.53 -7.10 -15.56
CA PHE A 334 9.87 -6.07 -16.35
C PHE A 334 10.31 -4.67 -15.90
N ALA A 335 10.25 -4.40 -14.60
CA ALA A 335 10.59 -3.10 -14.03
C ALA A 335 12.07 -2.77 -14.17
N GLU A 336 12.97 -3.73 -13.89
CA GLU A 336 14.42 -3.55 -14.04
C GLU A 336 14.84 -3.31 -15.49
N THR A 337 14.21 -3.98 -16.45
CA THR A 337 14.46 -3.75 -17.89
C THR A 337 14.20 -2.28 -18.24
N LEU A 338 13.08 -1.72 -17.80
CA LEU A 338 12.74 -0.33 -18.05
C LEU A 338 13.69 0.64 -17.33
N ASN A 339 13.98 0.38 -16.04
CA ASN A 339 14.85 1.23 -15.24
C ASN A 339 16.28 1.26 -15.77
N ASN A 340 16.80 0.11 -16.20
CA ASN A 340 18.12 0.03 -16.81
C ASN A 340 18.20 0.84 -18.11
N ALA A 341 17.17 0.76 -18.96
CA ALA A 341 17.11 1.57 -20.18
C ALA A 341 17.05 3.07 -19.86
N ALA A 342 16.20 3.49 -18.90
CA ALA A 342 16.10 4.89 -18.49
C ALA A 342 17.42 5.45 -17.94
N ASN A 343 18.13 4.68 -17.11
CA ASN A 343 19.39 5.11 -16.53
C ASN A 343 20.55 5.14 -17.51
N GLN A 344 20.65 4.18 -18.42
CA GLN A 344 21.78 4.05 -19.36
C GLN A 344 21.62 4.92 -20.60
N HIS A 345 20.41 5.11 -21.10
CA HIS A 345 20.13 5.73 -22.39
C HIS A 345 19.30 7.03 -22.27
N LYS A 346 18.92 7.40 -21.06
CA LYS A 346 18.19 8.66 -20.78
C LYS A 346 17.04 8.91 -21.76
N ASP A 347 17.13 9.98 -22.54
CA ASP A 347 16.05 10.41 -23.43
C ASP A 347 15.81 9.49 -24.64
N ASP A 348 16.75 8.61 -24.96
CA ASP A 348 16.64 7.62 -26.03
C ASP A 348 16.23 6.22 -25.54
N CYS A 349 15.89 6.06 -24.26
CA CYS A 349 15.69 4.77 -23.60
C CYS A 349 14.70 3.82 -24.31
N LEU A 350 13.68 4.36 -24.98
CA LEU A 350 12.69 3.57 -25.69
C LEU A 350 13.30 2.75 -26.85
N ASN A 351 14.35 3.26 -27.49
CA ASN A 351 15.04 2.58 -28.58
C ASN A 351 15.91 1.40 -28.13
N TYR A 352 16.12 1.27 -26.82
CA TYR A 352 16.94 0.21 -26.21
C TYR A 352 16.11 -0.85 -25.47
N VAL A 353 14.81 -0.85 -25.67
CA VAL A 353 13.91 -1.84 -25.08
C VAL A 353 13.18 -2.56 -26.21
N ASP A 354 13.23 -3.91 -26.21
CA ASP A 354 12.40 -4.72 -27.09
C ASP A 354 10.96 -4.78 -26.54
N LEU A 355 10.05 -4.07 -27.19
CA LEU A 355 8.64 -4.04 -26.77
C LEU A 355 7.94 -5.40 -26.94
N ASN A 356 8.40 -6.27 -27.86
CA ASN A 356 7.86 -7.61 -27.97
C ASN A 356 8.27 -8.47 -26.77
N GLU A 357 9.53 -8.39 -26.33
CA GLU A 357 10.01 -9.07 -25.13
C GLU A 357 9.27 -8.57 -23.89
N LEU A 358 9.10 -7.26 -23.71
CA LEU A 358 8.30 -6.70 -22.62
C LEU A 358 6.85 -7.21 -22.63
N GLN A 359 6.24 -7.27 -23.81
CA GLN A 359 4.89 -7.77 -23.95
C GLN A 359 4.81 -9.26 -23.58
N GLU A 360 5.79 -10.07 -23.97
CA GLU A 360 5.87 -11.48 -23.57
C GLU A 360 6.01 -11.64 -22.05
N ILE A 361 6.83 -10.82 -21.40
CA ILE A 361 6.93 -10.80 -19.93
C ILE A 361 5.57 -10.47 -19.31
N ALA A 362 4.88 -9.44 -19.80
CA ALA A 362 3.57 -9.04 -19.29
C ALA A 362 2.48 -10.12 -19.51
N LEU A 363 2.50 -10.82 -20.64
CA LEU A 363 1.61 -11.95 -20.92
C LEU A 363 1.93 -13.16 -20.01
N ASN A 364 3.19 -13.36 -19.69
CA ASN A 364 3.61 -14.41 -18.75
C ASN A 364 3.13 -14.11 -17.31
N ILE A 365 3.23 -12.85 -16.85
CA ILE A 365 2.64 -12.39 -15.59
C ILE A 365 1.13 -12.68 -15.59
N LEU A 366 0.42 -12.26 -16.62
CA LEU A 366 -1.02 -12.48 -16.77
C LEU A 366 -1.39 -13.97 -16.64
N SER A 367 -0.70 -14.84 -17.36
CA SER A 367 -0.95 -16.30 -17.33
C SER A 367 -0.74 -16.89 -15.94
N LYS A 368 0.36 -16.51 -15.27
CA LYS A 368 0.69 -16.98 -13.93
C LYS A 368 -0.34 -16.51 -12.90
N GLU A 369 -0.70 -15.23 -12.90
CA GLU A 369 -1.65 -14.66 -11.95
C GLU A 369 -3.07 -15.21 -12.16
N GLU A 370 -3.51 -15.34 -13.40
CA GLU A 370 -4.79 -15.98 -13.68
C GLU A 370 -4.83 -17.43 -13.15
N ASN A 371 -3.74 -18.19 -13.28
CA ASN A 371 -3.62 -19.54 -12.75
C ASN A 371 -3.65 -19.56 -11.21
N VAL A 372 -2.86 -18.71 -10.54
CA VAL A 372 -2.83 -18.60 -9.06
C VAL A 372 -4.25 -18.33 -8.53
N PHE A 373 -4.92 -17.30 -9.04
CA PHE A 373 -6.22 -16.90 -8.48
C PHE A 373 -7.34 -17.88 -8.85
N LYS A 374 -7.27 -18.57 -9.99
CA LYS A 374 -8.16 -19.72 -10.30
C LYS A 374 -7.96 -20.86 -9.31
N ASN A 375 -6.72 -21.17 -8.91
CA ASN A 375 -6.47 -22.21 -7.92
C ASN A 375 -6.93 -21.76 -6.53
N LEU A 376 -6.56 -20.56 -6.06
CA LEU A 376 -7.01 -20.02 -4.78
C LEU A 376 -8.55 -19.93 -4.69
N SER A 377 -9.25 -19.77 -5.81
CA SER A 377 -10.74 -19.76 -5.83
C SER A 377 -11.39 -21.08 -5.42
N LYS A 378 -10.62 -22.18 -5.38
CA LYS A 378 -11.07 -23.50 -4.93
C LYS A 378 -11.13 -23.61 -3.41
N ILE A 379 -10.40 -22.76 -2.66
CA ILE A 379 -10.50 -22.67 -1.20
C ILE A 379 -11.84 -22.00 -0.87
N LYS A 380 -12.74 -22.76 -0.24
CA LYS A 380 -14.09 -22.28 0.07
C LYS A 380 -14.22 -21.79 1.52
N ILE A 381 -15.08 -20.78 1.71
CA ILE A 381 -15.40 -20.23 3.05
C ILE A 381 -16.20 -21.22 3.87
#